data_d04cd5757fc704e81ecc002772fbfd34
#
_entry.id   d04cd5757fc704e81ecc002772fbfd34
#
_cell.length_a   1.000
_cell.length_b   1.000
_cell.length_c   1.000
_cell.angle_alpha   90.00
_cell.angle_beta   90.00
_cell.angle_gamma   90.00
#
_symmetry.space_group_name_H-M   'P 1'
#
loop_
_entity.id
_entity.type
_entity.pdbx_description
1 polymer ?
#
loop_
_entity_poly.entity_id
_entity_poly.type
_entity_poly.pdbx_seq_one_letter_code
_entity_poly.pdbx_strand_id
1 'polypeptide(L)'
;MPNIQIRSMQQEDAPVISAAFQAQGWNKPISQYLKYYAQQLRGERVVLIATYKNEFAGYITLLWQSPDPFFSQHNIPEIQDFNVLIAYRNHGIGSQLMDAIEQIAFEQHPTVGLSVGLLSDYGSAQRLYVKRGYLPTGEGIKYGTRILQYNDQVAVDDDLVLSFIKTR
;
A
#
# COMPACT_ATOMS: atom_id res chain seq x y z
N MET A 1 -17.65 -20.96 -2.93
CA MET A 1 -16.65 -19.94 -3.28
C MET A 1 -16.51 -19.00 -2.11
N PRO A 2 -15.31 -18.74 -1.65
CA PRO A 2 -15.12 -17.71 -0.63
C PRO A 2 -15.53 -16.36 -1.22
N ASN A 3 -16.42 -15.66 -0.52
CA ASN A 3 -16.92 -14.37 -0.97
C ASN A 3 -15.92 -13.28 -0.56
N ILE A 4 -15.05 -12.88 -1.49
CA ILE A 4 -14.17 -11.71 -1.36
C ILE A 4 -14.89 -10.55 -2.01
N GLN A 5 -15.04 -9.45 -1.29
CA GLN A 5 -15.61 -8.20 -1.82
C GLN A 5 -14.59 -7.07 -1.64
N ILE A 6 -14.44 -6.26 -2.68
CA ILE A 6 -13.61 -5.05 -2.66
C ILE A 6 -14.54 -3.85 -2.82
N ARG A 7 -14.41 -2.88 -1.95
CA ARG A 7 -15.19 -1.63 -1.98
C ARG A 7 -14.40 -0.45 -1.45
N SER A 8 -14.87 0.75 -1.74
CA SER A 8 -14.33 1.97 -1.13
C SER A 8 -14.57 1.98 0.39
N MET A 9 -13.63 2.59 1.10
CA MET A 9 -13.71 2.77 2.54
C MET A 9 -14.90 3.67 2.92
N GLN A 10 -15.55 3.33 4.03
CA GLN A 10 -16.55 4.15 4.72
C GLN A 10 -16.02 4.59 6.08
N GLN A 11 -16.61 5.62 6.67
CA GLN A 11 -16.12 6.16 7.94
C GLN A 11 -16.15 5.12 9.05
N GLU A 12 -17.16 4.27 9.07
CA GLU A 12 -17.39 3.20 10.06
C GLU A 12 -16.33 2.11 10.00
N ASP A 13 -15.57 2.02 8.91
CA ASP A 13 -14.48 1.04 8.78
C ASP A 13 -13.29 1.38 9.70
N ALA A 14 -13.07 2.64 10.02
CA ALA A 14 -11.89 3.06 10.77
C ALA A 14 -11.72 2.33 12.12
N PRO A 15 -12.72 2.26 13.00
CA PRO A 15 -12.59 1.48 14.23
C PRO A 15 -12.50 -0.03 13.99
N VAL A 16 -13.16 -0.56 12.96
CA VAL A 16 -13.11 -1.99 12.61
C VAL A 16 -11.70 -2.39 12.18
N ILE A 17 -11.06 -1.61 11.32
CA ILE A 17 -9.69 -1.83 10.85
C ILE A 17 -8.72 -1.81 12.03
N SER A 18 -8.79 -0.77 12.86
CA SER A 18 -7.91 -0.61 14.02
C SER A 18 -8.04 -1.78 15.00
N ALA A 19 -9.26 -2.20 15.31
CA ALA A 19 -9.52 -3.33 16.20
C ALA A 19 -9.01 -4.65 15.64
N ALA A 20 -9.16 -4.89 14.33
CA ALA A 20 -8.69 -6.10 13.67
C ALA A 20 -7.16 -6.21 13.70
N PHE A 21 -6.44 -5.11 13.46
CA PHE A 21 -4.97 -5.11 13.57
C PHE A 21 -4.50 -5.24 15.02
N GLN A 22 -5.18 -4.61 15.97
CA GLN A 22 -4.86 -4.75 17.39
C GLN A 22 -5.02 -6.21 17.85
N ALA A 23 -6.03 -6.93 17.36
CA ALA A 23 -6.25 -8.34 17.69
C ALA A 23 -5.09 -9.23 17.24
N GLN A 24 -4.31 -8.84 16.22
CA GLN A 24 -3.09 -9.55 15.81
C GLN A 24 -1.79 -8.91 16.35
N GLY A 25 -1.90 -7.99 17.33
CA GLY A 25 -0.76 -7.39 18.03
C GLY A 25 -0.15 -6.17 17.33
N TRP A 26 -0.81 -5.59 16.33
CA TRP A 26 -0.33 -4.43 15.60
C TRP A 26 -1.10 -3.17 16.02
N ASN A 27 -0.37 -2.17 16.50
CA ASN A 27 -0.95 -0.89 16.87
C ASN A 27 -1.13 0.01 15.64
N LYS A 28 -2.36 0.04 15.13
CA LYS A 28 -2.77 0.93 14.04
C LYS A 28 -3.91 1.81 14.53
N PRO A 29 -3.65 3.10 14.83
CA PRO A 29 -4.64 3.96 15.50
C PRO A 29 -5.80 4.31 14.57
N ILE A 30 -6.99 4.44 15.13
CA ILE A 30 -8.22 4.86 14.41
C ILE A 30 -8.00 6.18 13.66
N SER A 31 -7.25 7.11 14.26
CA SER A 31 -6.95 8.42 13.66
C SER A 31 -6.30 8.35 12.30
N GLN A 32 -5.46 7.33 12.05
CA GLN A 32 -4.84 7.10 10.74
C GLN A 32 -5.91 6.84 9.68
N TYR A 33 -6.88 5.99 9.97
CA TYR A 33 -7.92 5.61 9.01
C TYR A 33 -8.96 6.70 8.82
N LEU A 34 -9.28 7.46 9.87
CA LEU A 34 -10.10 8.67 9.74
C LEU A 34 -9.42 9.73 8.85
N LYS A 35 -8.10 9.88 8.95
CA LYS A 35 -7.32 10.72 8.03
C LYS A 35 -7.40 10.23 6.60
N TYR A 36 -7.25 8.93 6.37
CA TYR A 36 -7.38 8.34 5.02
C TYR A 36 -8.78 8.57 4.44
N TYR A 37 -9.82 8.37 5.24
CA TYR A 37 -11.19 8.64 4.82
C TYR A 37 -11.40 10.12 4.46
N ALA A 38 -10.90 11.04 5.28
CA ALA A 38 -10.96 12.48 4.98
C ALA A 38 -10.22 12.82 3.67
N GLN A 39 -9.05 12.22 3.42
CA GLN A 39 -8.33 12.38 2.16
C GLN A 39 -9.12 11.80 0.97
N GLN A 40 -9.79 10.66 1.15
CA GLN A 40 -10.67 10.08 0.12
C GLN A 40 -11.83 11.02 -0.24
N LEU A 41 -12.48 11.64 0.76
CA LEU A 41 -13.56 12.61 0.52
C LEU A 41 -13.09 13.84 -0.27
N ARG A 42 -11.82 14.25 -0.11
CA ARG A 42 -11.23 15.36 -0.87
C ARG A 42 -10.67 14.94 -2.23
N GLY A 43 -10.75 13.66 -2.60
CA GLY A 43 -10.19 13.14 -3.85
C GLY A 43 -8.67 13.06 -3.88
N GLU A 44 -8.00 13.15 -2.74
CA GLU A 44 -6.54 13.07 -2.61
C GLU A 44 -6.03 11.63 -2.57
N ARG A 45 -6.86 10.72 -2.06
CA ARG A 45 -6.53 9.31 -1.84
C ARG A 45 -7.68 8.40 -2.24
N VAL A 46 -7.37 7.22 -2.73
CA VAL A 46 -8.31 6.09 -2.84
C VAL A 46 -8.01 5.12 -1.72
N VAL A 47 -9.03 4.64 -1.03
CA VAL A 47 -8.90 3.59 -0.01
C VAL A 47 -9.86 2.46 -0.33
N LEU A 48 -9.33 1.28 -0.59
CA LEU A 48 -10.11 0.08 -0.85
C LEU A 48 -10.04 -0.88 0.33
N ILE A 49 -11.20 -1.36 0.73
CA ILE A 49 -11.38 -2.35 1.79
C ILE A 49 -11.71 -3.69 1.15
N ALA A 50 -11.06 -4.74 1.61
CA ALA A 50 -11.41 -6.12 1.30
C ALA A 50 -12.13 -6.77 2.48
N THR A 51 -13.24 -7.46 2.19
CA THR A 51 -13.88 -8.36 3.15
C THR A 51 -13.82 -9.79 2.64
N TYR A 52 -13.75 -10.72 3.58
CA TYR A 52 -13.78 -12.16 3.33
C TYR A 52 -14.86 -12.77 4.22
N LYS A 53 -15.87 -13.41 3.61
CA LYS A 53 -17.04 -13.92 4.34
C LYS A 53 -17.73 -12.85 5.23
N ASN A 54 -17.82 -11.62 4.72
CA ASN A 54 -18.36 -10.43 5.38
C ASN A 54 -17.53 -9.87 6.55
N GLU A 55 -16.35 -10.44 6.83
CA GLU A 55 -15.42 -9.90 7.83
C GLU A 55 -14.33 -9.07 7.16
N PHE A 56 -13.86 -8.01 7.84
CA PHE A 56 -12.73 -7.22 7.36
C PHE A 56 -11.49 -8.11 7.22
N ALA A 57 -10.83 -8.05 6.07
CA ALA A 57 -9.69 -8.90 5.75
C ALA A 57 -8.42 -8.14 5.34
N GLY A 58 -8.56 -6.93 4.84
CA GLY A 58 -7.41 -6.13 4.42
C GLY A 58 -7.80 -4.84 3.72
N TYR A 59 -6.81 -4.04 3.38
CA TYR A 59 -7.00 -2.77 2.67
C TYR A 59 -5.76 -2.42 1.85
N ILE A 60 -5.97 -1.48 0.91
CA ILE A 60 -4.91 -0.86 0.11
C ILE A 60 -5.26 0.59 -0.14
N THR A 61 -4.28 1.46 -0.26
CA THR A 61 -4.51 2.86 -0.58
C THR A 61 -3.66 3.33 -1.77
N LEU A 62 -4.15 4.32 -2.49
CA LEU A 62 -3.46 5.02 -3.57
C LEU A 62 -3.50 6.52 -3.28
N LEU A 63 -2.34 7.14 -3.20
CA LEU A 63 -2.19 8.58 -3.07
C LEU A 63 -1.93 9.18 -4.45
N TRP A 64 -2.79 10.09 -4.91
CA TRP A 64 -2.67 10.67 -6.24
C TRP A 64 -1.43 11.57 -6.40
N GLN A 65 -1.05 12.28 -5.33
CA GLN A 65 0.15 13.11 -5.29
C GLN A 65 1.07 12.61 -4.17
N SER A 66 2.08 11.87 -4.56
CA SER A 66 3.07 11.33 -3.63
C SER A 66 3.99 12.42 -3.09
N PRO A 67 4.39 12.36 -1.80
CA PRO A 67 5.45 13.20 -1.25
C PRO A 67 6.85 12.77 -1.71
N ASP A 68 6.99 11.59 -2.31
CA ASP A 68 8.27 11.13 -2.85
C ASP A 68 8.68 11.99 -4.05
N PRO A 69 9.90 12.57 -4.06
CA PRO A 69 10.33 13.48 -5.12
C PRO A 69 10.31 12.85 -6.52
N PHE A 70 10.70 11.59 -6.66
CA PHE A 70 10.68 10.91 -7.95
C PHE A 70 9.26 10.77 -8.48
N PHE A 71 8.34 10.25 -7.66
CA PHE A 71 6.96 10.07 -8.05
C PHE A 71 6.27 11.42 -8.33
N SER A 72 6.52 12.41 -7.49
CA SER A 72 5.98 13.77 -7.66
C SER A 72 6.44 14.42 -8.97
N GLN A 73 7.74 14.37 -9.26
CA GLN A 73 8.31 14.97 -10.47
C GLN A 73 7.82 14.30 -11.76
N HIS A 74 7.52 13.01 -11.72
CA HIS A 74 7.04 12.25 -12.87
C HIS A 74 5.51 12.11 -12.89
N ASN A 75 4.80 12.75 -11.96
CA ASN A 75 3.35 12.68 -11.83
C ASN A 75 2.84 11.23 -11.73
N ILE A 76 3.49 10.43 -10.89
CA ILE A 76 3.19 9.02 -10.67
C ILE A 76 2.40 8.87 -9.36
N PRO A 77 1.15 8.37 -9.38
CA PRO A 77 0.43 8.04 -8.16
C PRO A 77 1.10 6.88 -7.43
N GLU A 78 1.04 6.89 -6.11
CA GLU A 78 1.74 5.93 -5.27
C GLU A 78 0.77 5.04 -4.49
N ILE A 79 0.91 3.73 -4.65
CA ILE A 79 0.27 2.76 -3.76
C ILE A 79 1.01 2.81 -2.42
N GLN A 80 0.26 3.12 -1.37
CA GLN A 80 0.76 3.21 0.00
C GLN A 80 -0.07 2.34 0.93
N ASP A 81 0.56 1.80 1.96
CA ASP A 81 -0.10 1.13 3.08
C ASP A 81 -1.07 0.03 2.63
N PHE A 82 -0.50 -1.07 2.21
CA PHE A 82 -1.18 -2.27 1.75
C PHE A 82 -1.03 -3.39 2.78
N ASN A 83 -2.13 -3.86 3.35
CA ASN A 83 -2.12 -4.89 4.37
C ASN A 83 -3.28 -5.87 4.22
N VAL A 84 -2.98 -7.17 4.38
CA VAL A 84 -3.96 -8.24 4.56
C VAL A 84 -3.73 -8.87 5.93
N LEU A 85 -4.79 -9.02 6.71
CA LEU A 85 -4.72 -9.67 8.02
C LEU A 85 -4.08 -11.07 7.90
N ILE A 86 -3.24 -11.42 8.87
CA ILE A 86 -2.48 -12.67 8.84
C ILE A 86 -3.40 -13.88 8.64
N ALA A 87 -4.54 -13.91 9.34
CA ALA A 87 -5.51 -15.00 9.26
C ALA A 87 -6.13 -15.19 7.85
N TYR A 88 -6.10 -14.15 7.02
CA TYR A 88 -6.72 -14.16 5.68
C TYR A 88 -5.70 -14.15 4.53
N ARG A 89 -4.41 -14.30 4.83
CA ARG A 89 -3.37 -14.44 3.81
C ARG A 89 -3.52 -15.73 3.02
N ASN A 90 -2.96 -15.76 1.81
CA ASN A 90 -3.01 -16.91 0.89
C ASN A 90 -4.43 -17.29 0.41
N HIS A 91 -5.39 -16.36 0.48
CA HIS A 91 -6.74 -16.52 -0.07
C HIS A 91 -6.95 -15.68 -1.35
N GLY A 92 -5.90 -15.08 -1.91
CA GLY A 92 -6.00 -14.25 -3.11
C GLY A 92 -6.46 -12.81 -2.86
N ILE A 93 -6.71 -12.41 -1.60
CA ILE A 93 -7.22 -11.08 -1.23
C ILE A 93 -6.24 -9.98 -1.66
N GLY A 94 -4.96 -10.16 -1.38
CA GLY A 94 -3.94 -9.19 -1.76
C GLY A 94 -3.86 -8.96 -3.27
N SER A 95 -3.97 -10.03 -4.06
CA SER A 95 -3.98 -9.94 -5.52
C SER A 95 -5.21 -9.17 -6.02
N GLN A 96 -6.39 -9.42 -5.46
CA GLN A 96 -7.61 -8.71 -5.85
C GLN A 96 -7.57 -7.22 -5.46
N LEU A 97 -7.01 -6.89 -4.28
CA LEU A 97 -6.78 -5.49 -3.88
C LEU A 97 -5.82 -4.79 -4.85
N MET A 98 -4.73 -5.46 -5.23
CA MET A 98 -3.78 -4.93 -6.22
C MET A 98 -4.43 -4.77 -7.59
N ASP A 99 -5.22 -5.73 -8.06
CA ASP A 99 -5.94 -5.63 -9.34
C ASP A 99 -6.86 -4.40 -9.35
N ALA A 100 -7.64 -4.22 -8.29
CA ALA A 100 -8.58 -3.11 -8.18
C ALA A 100 -7.88 -1.74 -8.13
N ILE A 101 -6.82 -1.60 -7.32
CA ILE A 101 -6.12 -0.33 -7.19
C ILE A 101 -5.31 0.02 -8.45
N GLU A 102 -4.68 -0.97 -9.09
CA GLU A 102 -3.99 -0.77 -10.37
C GLU A 102 -4.95 -0.34 -11.47
N GLN A 103 -6.14 -0.94 -11.55
CA GLN A 103 -7.16 -0.54 -12.51
C GLN A 103 -7.51 0.94 -12.34
N ILE A 104 -7.80 1.38 -11.11
CA ILE A 104 -8.12 2.78 -10.80
C ILE A 104 -6.96 3.71 -11.19
N ALA A 105 -5.72 3.35 -10.84
CA ALA A 105 -4.54 4.15 -11.17
C ALA A 105 -4.37 4.28 -12.68
N PHE A 106 -4.48 3.18 -13.42
CA PHE A 106 -4.26 3.14 -14.87
C PHE A 106 -5.39 3.77 -15.71
N GLU A 107 -6.55 4.02 -15.11
CA GLU A 107 -7.59 4.84 -15.76
C GLU A 107 -7.15 6.29 -15.94
N GLN A 108 -6.29 6.80 -15.07
CA GLN A 108 -5.87 8.20 -15.05
C GLN A 108 -4.39 8.43 -15.40
N HIS A 109 -3.54 7.42 -15.15
CA HIS A 109 -2.08 7.53 -15.32
C HIS A 109 -1.50 6.31 -16.04
N PRO A 110 -0.45 6.49 -16.88
CA PRO A 110 0.19 5.36 -17.56
C PRO A 110 1.09 4.54 -16.64
N THR A 111 1.47 5.09 -15.47
CA THR A 111 2.43 4.48 -14.54
C THR A 111 1.92 4.62 -13.11
N VAL A 112 2.15 3.61 -12.30
CA VAL A 112 1.90 3.60 -10.86
C VAL A 112 3.18 3.20 -10.12
N GLY A 113 3.41 3.79 -8.94
CA GLY A 113 4.58 3.54 -8.12
C GLY A 113 4.24 2.98 -6.75
N LEU A 114 5.23 2.42 -6.10
CA LEU A 114 5.20 2.03 -4.70
C LEU A 114 6.61 1.94 -4.13
N SER A 115 6.73 1.96 -2.82
CA SER A 115 7.97 1.65 -2.12
C SER A 115 7.74 0.47 -1.19
N VAL A 116 8.73 -0.40 -1.07
CA VAL A 116 8.65 -1.61 -0.25
C VAL A 116 9.82 -1.66 0.72
N GLY A 117 9.55 -2.06 1.96
CA GLY A 117 10.56 -2.32 2.98
C GLY A 117 11.52 -3.45 2.56
N LEU A 118 12.71 -3.45 3.14
CA LEU A 118 13.78 -4.40 2.79
C LEU A 118 14.00 -5.49 3.84
N LEU A 119 13.25 -5.47 4.95
CA LEU A 119 13.30 -6.53 5.96
C LEU A 119 12.58 -7.79 5.48
N SER A 120 12.88 -8.93 6.10
CA SER A 120 12.36 -10.24 5.68
C SER A 120 10.84 -10.38 5.77
N ASP A 121 10.19 -9.63 6.64
CA ASP A 121 8.72 -9.60 6.76
C ASP A 121 8.03 -8.94 5.57
N TYR A 122 8.76 -8.14 4.76
CA TYR A 122 8.31 -7.63 3.47
C TYR A 122 8.58 -8.59 2.29
N GLY A 123 9.21 -9.73 2.54
CA GLY A 123 9.61 -10.65 1.47
C GLY A 123 8.46 -11.11 0.57
N SER A 124 7.29 -11.40 1.14
CA SER A 124 6.09 -11.76 0.37
C SER A 124 5.63 -10.61 -0.53
N ALA A 125 5.65 -9.38 -0.04
CA ALA A 125 5.29 -8.19 -0.80
C ALA A 125 6.30 -7.93 -1.92
N GLN A 126 7.60 -8.03 -1.65
CA GLN A 126 8.65 -7.89 -2.66
C GLN A 126 8.43 -8.87 -3.82
N ARG A 127 8.18 -10.14 -3.52
CA ARG A 127 7.92 -11.17 -4.53
C ARG A 127 6.63 -10.92 -5.31
N LEU A 128 5.58 -10.45 -4.64
CA LEU A 128 4.31 -10.11 -5.27
C LEU A 128 4.49 -9.01 -6.31
N TYR A 129 5.18 -7.92 -5.95
CA TYR A 129 5.38 -6.78 -6.85
C TYR A 129 6.21 -7.17 -8.07
N VAL A 130 7.28 -7.92 -7.89
CA VAL A 130 8.09 -8.42 -9.02
C VAL A 130 7.25 -9.30 -9.95
N LYS A 131 6.47 -10.23 -9.41
CA LYS A 131 5.57 -11.08 -10.21
C LYS A 131 4.50 -10.28 -10.96
N ARG A 132 4.09 -9.14 -10.43
CA ARG A 132 3.11 -8.25 -11.07
C ARG A 132 3.75 -7.30 -12.11
N GLY A 133 5.05 -7.36 -12.31
CA GLY A 133 5.76 -6.56 -13.31
C GLY A 133 6.25 -5.21 -12.83
N TYR A 134 6.31 -4.99 -11.50
CA TYR A 134 6.97 -3.81 -10.94
C TYR A 134 8.49 -3.94 -11.09
N LEU A 135 9.12 -2.87 -11.52
CA LEU A 135 10.57 -2.76 -11.68
C LEU A 135 11.12 -1.67 -10.75
N PRO A 136 12.33 -1.85 -10.20
CA PRO A 136 12.97 -0.78 -9.43
C PRO A 136 13.10 0.51 -10.25
N THR A 137 12.94 1.66 -9.60
CA THR A 137 13.10 2.97 -10.27
C THR A 137 14.52 3.26 -10.73
N GLY A 138 15.51 2.57 -10.14
CA GLY A 138 16.92 2.81 -10.40
C GLY A 138 17.56 3.86 -9.48
N GLU A 139 16.81 4.44 -8.55
CA GLU A 139 17.33 5.44 -7.59
C GLU A 139 18.18 4.81 -6.47
N GLY A 140 18.12 3.49 -6.29
CA GLY A 140 18.78 2.80 -5.20
C GLY A 140 17.98 2.83 -3.89
N ILE A 141 18.67 2.57 -2.78
CA ILE A 141 18.05 2.47 -1.46
C ILE A 141 17.67 3.86 -0.96
N LYS A 142 16.50 3.96 -0.33
CA LYS A 142 16.01 5.17 0.34
C LYS A 142 15.81 4.92 1.83
N TYR A 143 15.95 5.97 2.61
CA TYR A 143 15.44 6.04 3.97
C TYR A 143 14.30 7.07 4.01
N GLY A 144 13.08 6.61 4.12
CA GLY A 144 11.90 7.42 3.82
C GLY A 144 11.90 7.83 2.34
N THR A 145 12.01 9.12 2.06
CA THR A 145 12.11 9.68 0.70
C THR A 145 13.54 10.10 0.32
N ARG A 146 14.51 9.97 1.23
CA ARG A 146 15.90 10.35 1.01
C ARG A 146 16.68 9.22 0.35
N ILE A 147 17.30 9.49 -0.80
CA ILE A 147 18.22 8.55 -1.46
C ILE A 147 19.50 8.44 -0.63
N LEU A 148 19.91 7.21 -0.32
CA LEU A 148 21.13 6.95 0.42
C LEU A 148 22.35 6.97 -0.50
N GLN A 149 23.47 7.40 0.05
CA GLN A 149 24.78 7.41 -0.60
C GLN A 149 25.71 6.37 0.02
N TYR A 150 26.79 6.01 -0.67
CA TYR A 150 27.82 5.16 -0.10
C TYR A 150 28.32 5.75 1.22
N ASN A 151 28.51 4.88 2.21
CA ASN A 151 28.92 5.20 3.58
C ASN A 151 27.86 5.88 4.46
N ASP A 152 26.65 6.11 3.97
CA ASP A 152 25.54 6.53 4.83
C ASP A 152 25.24 5.46 5.90
N GLN A 153 24.91 5.91 7.09
CA GLN A 153 24.52 5.05 8.20
C GLN A 153 23.07 5.39 8.59
N VAL A 154 22.23 4.38 8.55
CA VAL A 154 20.79 4.50 8.90
C VAL A 154 20.35 3.30 9.72
N ALA A 155 19.25 3.46 10.45
CA ALA A 155 18.60 2.34 11.11
C ALA A 155 18.03 1.36 10.06
N VAL A 156 18.07 0.07 10.38
CA VAL A 156 17.40 -0.95 9.58
C VAL A 156 15.99 -1.12 10.15
N ASP A 157 15.05 -0.36 9.63
CA ASP A 157 13.66 -0.32 10.04
C ASP A 157 12.71 -0.18 8.83
N ASP A 158 11.43 0.10 9.08
CA ASP A 158 10.40 0.19 8.03
C ASP A 158 10.61 1.35 7.06
N ASP A 159 11.43 2.34 7.40
CA ASP A 159 11.75 3.46 6.52
C ASP A 159 12.87 3.14 5.51
N LEU A 160 13.57 2.01 5.68
CA LEU A 160 14.55 1.53 4.71
C LEU A 160 13.82 0.81 3.58
N VAL A 161 13.76 1.44 2.40
CA VAL A 161 12.89 1.04 1.31
C VAL A 161 13.57 1.06 -0.06
N LEU A 162 12.95 0.36 -1.00
CA LEU A 162 13.26 0.43 -2.43
C LEU A 162 11.99 0.80 -3.19
N SER A 163 12.09 1.74 -4.12
CA SER A 163 10.96 2.19 -4.92
C SER A 163 10.86 1.45 -6.24
N PHE A 164 9.62 1.15 -6.63
CA PHE A 164 9.27 0.41 -7.84
C PHE A 164 8.21 1.16 -8.64
N ILE A 165 8.20 0.93 -9.94
CA ILE A 165 7.14 1.42 -10.84
C ILE A 165 6.64 0.28 -11.73
N LYS A 166 5.37 0.41 -12.15
CA LYS A 166 4.76 -0.42 -13.18
C LYS A 166 4.10 0.48 -14.21
N THR A 167 4.40 0.26 -15.47
CA THR A 167 3.77 0.95 -16.61
C THR A 167 2.77 0.00 -17.25
N ARG A 168 1.63 0.56 -17.66
CA ARG A 168 0.54 -0.13 -18.36
C ARG A 168 0.99 -0.64 -19.74
#